data_0e58e93ec25cebb304a514555a1c19dd
#
_entry.id   0e58e93ec25cebb304a514555a1c19dd
#
_cell.length_a   1.000
_cell.length_b   1.000
_cell.length_c   1.000
_cell.angle_alpha   90.00
_cell.angle_beta   90.00
_cell.angle_gamma   90.00
#
_symmetry.space_group_name_H-M   'P 1'
#
loop_
_entity.id
_entity.type
_entity.pdbx_description
1 polymer ?
#
loop_
_entity_poly.entity_id
_entity_poly.type
_entity_poly.pdbx_seq_one_letter_code
_entity_poly.pdbx_strand_id
1 'polypeptide(L)'
;MIQFDHVSKTFGKNQVLSDVTFTIDQGNFVTIIGASGCGKTTTLKMINRLIKPTAGEIYIGGENIRDKDILQLRRSMGYVIQQTGLFSHMTVRENIEIIPRLSKADPERTRTRTLELMDLVGMDPNQYLDRYPTELSGGQQQRIGVARAFA
;
A
#
# COMPACT_ATOMS: atom_id res chain seq x y z
N MET A 1 -1.34 10.76 10.11
CA MET A 1 -1.36 10.12 11.43
C MET A 1 -2.18 8.84 11.35
N ILE A 2 -1.64 7.72 11.86
CA ILE A 2 -2.34 6.43 12.01
C ILE A 2 -2.30 6.08 13.51
N GLN A 3 -3.44 5.70 14.08
CA GLN A 3 -3.52 5.34 15.49
C GLN A 3 -4.21 3.99 15.64
N PHE A 4 -3.62 3.11 16.42
CA PHE A 4 -4.20 1.88 16.93
C PHE A 4 -4.59 2.10 18.39
N ASP A 5 -5.82 1.78 18.73
CA ASP A 5 -6.38 1.96 20.06
C ASP A 5 -6.91 0.62 20.57
N HIS A 6 -6.18 0.00 21.49
CA HIS A 6 -6.49 -1.28 22.11
C HIS A 6 -6.85 -2.39 21.10
N VAL A 7 -6.12 -2.44 19.97
CA VAL A 7 -6.44 -3.34 18.86
C VAL A 7 -6.01 -4.77 19.16
N SER A 8 -6.97 -5.69 19.03
CA SER A 8 -6.74 -7.13 19.12
C SER A 8 -7.22 -7.85 17.87
N LYS A 9 -6.54 -8.93 17.50
CA LYS A 9 -6.94 -9.79 16.39
C LYS A 9 -6.79 -11.27 16.71
N THR A 10 -7.90 -11.98 16.58
CA THR A 10 -7.98 -13.44 16.75
C THR A 10 -8.51 -14.08 15.47
N PHE A 11 -7.92 -15.19 15.06
CA PHE A 11 -8.38 -16.05 13.98
C PHE A 11 -8.77 -17.41 14.57
N GLY A 12 -10.06 -17.70 14.63
CA GLY A 12 -10.56 -18.88 15.33
C GLY A 12 -10.14 -18.84 16.79
N LYS A 13 -9.28 -19.78 17.21
CA LYS A 13 -8.73 -19.86 18.57
C LYS A 13 -7.34 -19.22 18.71
N ASN A 14 -6.74 -18.76 17.61
CA ASN A 14 -5.38 -18.21 17.61
C ASN A 14 -5.42 -16.68 17.72
N GLN A 15 -4.95 -16.13 18.84
CA GLN A 15 -4.78 -14.70 19.03
C GLN A 15 -3.45 -14.27 18.43
N VAL A 16 -3.49 -13.43 17.40
CA VAL A 16 -2.32 -12.94 16.65
C VAL A 16 -1.86 -11.58 17.17
N LEU A 17 -2.79 -10.72 17.57
CA LEU A 17 -2.50 -9.43 18.19
C LEU A 17 -3.34 -9.30 19.46
N SER A 18 -2.72 -8.81 20.53
CA SER A 18 -3.34 -8.62 21.85
C SER A 18 -3.10 -7.21 22.33
N ASP A 19 -4.17 -6.42 22.45
CA ASP A 19 -4.18 -5.10 23.07
C ASP A 19 -3.09 -4.14 22.56
N VAL A 20 -2.97 -4.02 21.23
CA VAL A 20 -1.93 -3.23 20.59
C VAL A 20 -2.37 -1.77 20.51
N THR A 21 -1.59 -0.89 21.13
CA THR A 21 -1.81 0.57 21.10
C THR A 21 -0.53 1.28 20.66
N PHE A 22 -0.61 2.08 19.60
CA PHE A 22 0.46 2.95 19.12
C PHE A 22 -0.06 4.04 18.21
N THR A 23 0.74 5.07 18.01
CA THR A 23 0.47 6.15 17.04
C THR A 23 1.66 6.34 16.12
N ILE A 24 1.38 6.53 14.83
CA ILE A 24 2.35 6.93 13.81
C ILE A 24 1.96 8.32 13.33
N ASP A 25 2.80 9.30 13.62
CA ASP A 25 2.55 10.67 13.19
C ASP A 25 2.80 10.86 11.69
N GLN A 26 2.24 11.92 11.15
CA GLN A 26 2.47 12.29 9.76
C GLN A 26 3.94 12.61 9.52
N GLY A 27 4.49 12.08 8.41
CA GLY A 27 5.89 12.26 8.04
C GLY A 27 6.84 11.24 8.67
N ASN A 28 6.39 10.44 9.62
CA ASN A 28 7.24 9.41 10.23
C ASN A 28 7.41 8.20 9.31
N PHE A 29 8.62 7.65 9.28
CA PHE A 29 8.93 6.34 8.74
C PHE A 29 9.00 5.33 9.88
N VAL A 30 8.16 4.30 9.85
CA VAL A 30 8.05 3.30 10.92
C VAL A 30 8.30 1.91 10.37
N THR A 31 9.13 1.14 11.05
CA THR A 31 9.42 -0.26 10.74
C THR A 31 8.86 -1.18 11.82
N ILE A 32 8.09 -2.19 11.43
CA ILE A 32 7.61 -3.24 12.32
C ILE A 32 8.54 -4.43 12.22
N ILE A 33 9.27 -4.74 13.30
CA ILE A 33 10.23 -5.84 13.39
C ILE A 33 9.67 -6.93 14.30
N GLY A 34 9.96 -8.18 13.99
CA GLY A 34 9.55 -9.32 14.80
C GLY A 34 9.67 -10.65 14.05
N ALA A 35 9.53 -11.76 14.75
CA ALA A 35 9.59 -13.12 14.21
C ALA A 35 8.52 -13.37 13.14
N SER A 36 8.69 -14.41 12.33
CA SER A 36 7.64 -14.84 11.40
C SER A 36 6.38 -15.23 12.18
N GLY A 37 5.22 -14.81 11.68
CA GLY A 37 3.93 -15.10 12.33
C GLY A 37 3.52 -14.15 13.45
N CYS A 38 4.36 -13.19 13.90
CA CYS A 38 4.03 -12.29 15.03
C CYS A 38 2.99 -11.19 14.71
N GLY A 39 2.32 -11.24 13.57
CA GLY A 39 1.23 -10.31 13.26
C GLY A 39 1.58 -9.08 12.40
N LYS A 40 2.84 -8.88 11.95
CA LYS A 40 3.24 -7.72 11.13
C LYS A 40 2.34 -7.48 9.92
N THR A 41 2.16 -8.50 9.11
CA THR A 41 1.30 -8.43 7.92
C THR A 41 -0.18 -8.25 8.28
N THR A 42 -0.62 -8.81 9.40
CA THR A 42 -1.98 -8.64 9.92
C THR A 42 -2.22 -7.18 10.30
N THR A 43 -1.26 -6.55 11.00
CA THR A 43 -1.31 -5.13 11.36
C THR A 43 -1.44 -4.25 10.11
N LEU A 44 -0.57 -4.45 9.10
CA LEU A 44 -0.65 -3.70 7.83
C LEU A 44 -1.98 -3.92 7.10
N LYS A 45 -2.49 -5.15 7.07
CA LYS A 45 -3.78 -5.47 6.43
C LYS A 45 -4.98 -4.88 7.17
N MET A 46 -4.87 -4.59 8.46
CA MET A 46 -5.94 -3.93 9.20
C MET A 46 -6.02 -2.43 8.89
N ILE A 47 -4.89 -1.75 8.65
CA ILE A 47 -4.87 -0.32 8.30
C ILE A 47 -5.73 -0.04 7.05
N ASN A 48 -5.63 -0.86 6.02
CA ASN A 48 -6.42 -0.71 4.78
C ASN A 48 -7.71 -1.53 4.75
N ARG A 49 -8.17 -2.01 5.92
CA ARG A 49 -9.40 -2.80 6.09
C ARG A 49 -9.48 -4.05 5.20
N LEU A 50 -8.34 -4.68 4.86
CA LEU A 50 -8.34 -6.02 4.29
C LEU A 50 -8.68 -7.08 5.35
N ILE A 51 -8.36 -6.78 6.61
CA ILE A 51 -8.72 -7.57 7.78
C ILE A 51 -9.37 -6.63 8.79
N LYS A 52 -10.46 -7.06 9.42
CA LYS A 52 -11.10 -6.31 10.52
C LYS A 52 -10.47 -6.72 11.85
N PRO A 53 -10.21 -5.79 12.77
CA PRO A 53 -9.86 -6.12 14.14
C PRO A 53 -10.97 -6.92 14.83
N THR A 54 -10.63 -7.73 15.82
CA THR A 54 -11.61 -8.44 16.67
C THR A 54 -12.09 -7.54 17.81
N ALA A 55 -11.19 -6.69 18.34
CA ALA A 55 -11.49 -5.64 19.32
C ALA A 55 -10.59 -4.43 19.07
N GLY A 56 -10.95 -3.29 19.68
CA GLY A 56 -10.25 -2.03 19.52
C GLY A 56 -10.56 -1.33 18.21
N GLU A 57 -9.93 -0.19 17.99
CA GLU A 57 -10.23 0.70 16.88
C GLU A 57 -8.97 1.23 16.20
N ILE A 58 -9.10 1.59 14.92
CA ILE A 58 -8.01 2.14 14.12
C ILE A 58 -8.49 3.46 13.54
N TYR A 59 -7.66 4.50 13.68
CA TYR A 59 -7.94 5.84 13.18
C TYR A 59 -6.90 6.24 12.14
N ILE A 60 -7.32 6.95 11.10
CA ILE A 60 -6.45 7.57 10.10
C ILE A 60 -6.87 9.02 9.91
N GLY A 61 -5.94 9.95 10.19
CA GLY A 61 -6.22 11.37 10.17
C GLY A 61 -7.24 11.81 11.23
N GLY A 62 -7.34 11.10 12.35
CA GLY A 62 -8.29 11.34 13.43
C GLY A 62 -9.68 10.74 13.21
N GLU A 63 -9.95 10.12 12.05
CA GLU A 63 -11.23 9.49 11.75
C GLU A 63 -11.13 7.97 11.86
N ASN A 64 -12.14 7.34 12.44
CA ASN A 64 -12.22 5.88 12.54
C ASN A 64 -12.32 5.27 11.13
N ILE A 65 -11.46 4.31 10.82
CA ILE A 65 -11.48 3.68 9.49
C ILE A 65 -12.77 2.88 9.21
N ARG A 66 -13.55 2.51 10.23
CA ARG A 66 -14.84 1.82 10.06
C ARG A 66 -15.87 2.72 9.38
N ASP A 67 -15.82 4.02 9.66
CA ASP A 67 -16.79 5.01 9.21
C ASP A 67 -16.47 5.57 7.83
N LYS A 68 -15.22 5.35 7.35
CA LYS A 68 -14.77 5.78 6.03
C LYS A 68 -15.36 4.91 4.92
N ASP A 69 -15.63 5.50 3.77
CA ASP A 69 -15.85 4.74 2.54
C ASP A 69 -14.62 3.89 2.22
N ILE A 70 -14.83 2.59 2.03
CA ILE A 70 -13.73 1.62 1.88
C ILE A 70 -12.93 1.83 0.58
N LEU A 71 -13.58 2.30 -0.49
CA LEU A 71 -12.91 2.54 -1.77
C LEU A 71 -12.05 3.79 -1.68
N GLN A 72 -12.58 4.86 -1.07
CA GLN A 72 -11.83 6.09 -0.84
C GLN A 72 -10.65 5.85 0.10
N LEU A 73 -10.86 5.12 1.21
CA LEU A 73 -9.80 4.74 2.14
C LEU A 73 -8.65 4.02 1.42
N ARG A 74 -8.95 3.01 0.60
CA ARG A 74 -7.93 2.25 -0.10
C ARG A 74 -7.25 3.00 -1.22
N ARG A 75 -7.95 3.91 -1.89
CA ARG A 75 -7.35 4.79 -2.92
C ARG A 75 -6.45 5.87 -2.34
N SER A 76 -6.68 6.28 -1.09
CA SER A 76 -5.82 7.26 -0.41
C SER A 76 -4.54 6.68 0.17
N MET A 77 -4.32 5.36 0.05
CA MET A 77 -3.16 4.68 0.61
C MET A 77 -2.45 3.84 -0.44
N GLY A 78 -1.16 4.07 -0.63
CA GLY A 78 -0.31 3.15 -1.36
C GLY A 78 -0.10 1.85 -0.56
N TYR A 79 -0.25 0.71 -1.22
CA TYR A 79 -0.05 -0.60 -0.60
C TYR A 79 0.85 -1.47 -1.45
N VAL A 80 2.04 -1.77 -0.94
CA VAL A 80 3.00 -2.67 -1.59
C VAL A 80 2.93 -4.03 -0.91
N ILE A 81 2.67 -5.08 -1.68
CA ILE A 81 2.65 -6.46 -1.18
C ILE A 81 3.99 -7.14 -1.43
N GLN A 82 4.29 -8.19 -0.67
CA GLN A 82 5.54 -8.94 -0.78
C GLN A 82 5.75 -9.57 -2.16
N GLN A 83 4.69 -10.08 -2.78
CA GLN A 83 4.66 -10.41 -4.20
C GLN A 83 4.32 -9.14 -4.96
N THR A 84 4.99 -8.89 -6.09
CA THR A 84 4.91 -7.60 -6.79
C THR A 84 3.50 -7.14 -7.12
N GLY A 85 2.57 -8.09 -7.33
CA GLY A 85 1.15 -7.81 -7.58
C GLY A 85 0.89 -6.88 -8.77
N LEU A 86 1.83 -6.83 -9.72
CA LEU A 86 1.63 -6.10 -10.97
C LEU A 86 0.64 -6.85 -11.86
N PHE A 87 -0.15 -6.12 -12.59
CA PHE A 87 -1.06 -6.66 -13.59
C PHE A 87 -0.25 -7.08 -14.82
N SER A 88 -0.12 -8.37 -15.06
CA SER A 88 0.75 -8.93 -16.12
C SER A 88 0.32 -8.56 -17.54
N HIS A 89 -0.95 -8.21 -17.73
CA HIS A 89 -1.55 -7.79 -19.00
C HIS A 89 -1.50 -6.28 -19.23
N MET A 90 -0.90 -5.54 -18.32
CA MET A 90 -0.69 -4.08 -18.38
C MET A 90 0.79 -3.78 -18.47
N THR A 91 1.14 -2.73 -19.20
CA THR A 91 2.51 -2.20 -19.25
C THR A 91 2.91 -1.61 -17.90
N VAL A 92 4.19 -1.28 -17.73
CA VAL A 92 4.71 -0.56 -16.55
C VAL A 92 3.96 0.75 -16.35
N ARG A 93 3.80 1.55 -17.41
CA ARG A 93 3.02 2.79 -17.40
C ARG A 93 1.62 2.57 -16.86
N GLU A 94 0.90 1.62 -17.42
CA GLU A 94 -0.49 1.33 -17.04
C GLU A 94 -0.60 0.83 -15.59
N ASN A 95 0.38 0.03 -15.13
CA ASN A 95 0.46 -0.39 -13.74
C ASN A 95 0.63 0.78 -12.77
N ILE A 96 1.51 1.75 -13.08
CA ILE A 96 1.72 2.93 -12.23
C ILE A 96 0.49 3.83 -12.25
N GLU A 97 -0.08 4.07 -13.42
CA GLU A 97 -1.18 5.03 -13.61
C GLU A 97 -2.56 4.51 -13.22
N ILE A 98 -2.72 3.26 -12.80
CA ILE A 98 -4.04 2.64 -12.57
C ILE A 98 -4.87 3.39 -11.51
N ILE A 99 -4.28 3.80 -10.40
CA ILE A 99 -4.99 4.52 -9.34
C ILE A 99 -5.33 5.94 -9.75
N PRO A 100 -4.41 6.75 -10.32
CA PRO A 100 -4.74 8.04 -10.91
C PRO A 100 -5.89 7.96 -11.92
N ARG A 101 -5.85 6.99 -12.85
CA ARG A 101 -6.91 6.79 -13.85
C ARG A 101 -8.26 6.46 -13.22
N LEU A 102 -8.29 5.56 -12.23
CA LEU A 102 -9.53 5.24 -11.48
C LEU A 102 -10.08 6.42 -10.68
N SER A 103 -9.20 7.32 -10.28
CA SER A 103 -9.55 8.56 -9.56
C SER A 103 -9.88 9.72 -10.50
N LYS A 104 -9.85 9.49 -11.82
CA LYS A 104 -10.07 10.53 -12.85
C LYS A 104 -9.13 11.72 -12.69
N ALA A 105 -7.89 11.47 -12.29
CA ALA A 105 -6.86 12.49 -12.21
C ALA A 105 -6.52 13.06 -13.60
N ASP A 106 -5.99 14.27 -13.61
CA ASP A 106 -5.55 14.93 -14.85
C ASP A 106 -4.48 14.09 -15.58
N PRO A 107 -4.64 13.80 -16.89
CA PRO A 107 -3.74 12.92 -17.62
C PRO A 107 -2.30 13.45 -17.71
N GLU A 108 -2.11 14.75 -17.92
CA GLU A 108 -0.77 15.35 -18.05
C GLU A 108 -0.03 15.32 -16.70
N ARG A 109 -0.74 15.65 -15.64
CA ARG A 109 -0.20 15.54 -14.27
C ARG A 109 0.16 14.09 -13.93
N THR A 110 -0.69 13.14 -14.31
CA THR A 110 -0.45 11.71 -14.11
C THR A 110 0.80 11.27 -14.86
N ARG A 111 0.97 11.68 -16.11
CA ARG A 111 2.14 11.38 -16.93
C ARG A 111 3.42 11.94 -16.31
N THR A 112 3.42 13.21 -15.93
CA THR A 112 4.57 13.85 -15.26
C THR A 112 4.94 13.11 -14.00
N ARG A 113 3.95 12.80 -13.16
CA ARG A 113 4.18 12.06 -11.91
C ARG A 113 4.73 10.65 -12.15
N THR A 114 4.27 9.97 -13.20
CA THR A 114 4.78 8.64 -13.58
C THR A 114 6.27 8.69 -13.93
N LEU A 115 6.70 9.70 -14.69
CA LEU A 115 8.13 9.86 -15.01
C LEU A 115 8.98 10.15 -13.77
N GLU A 116 8.54 11.05 -12.89
CA GLU A 116 9.21 11.33 -11.61
C GLU A 116 9.36 10.05 -10.77
N LEU A 117 8.32 9.24 -10.69
CA LEU A 117 8.34 8.00 -9.91
C LEU A 117 9.26 6.95 -10.53
N MET A 118 9.32 6.86 -11.85
CA MET A 118 10.28 5.99 -12.54
C MET A 118 11.72 6.38 -12.21
N ASP A 119 12.04 7.68 -12.26
CA ASP A 119 13.36 8.19 -11.89
C ASP A 119 13.67 7.92 -10.41
N LEU A 120 12.70 8.15 -9.51
CA LEU A 120 12.84 7.91 -8.07
C LEU A 120 13.20 6.45 -7.75
N VAL A 121 12.63 5.49 -8.48
CA VAL A 121 12.92 4.07 -8.27
C VAL A 121 14.12 3.58 -9.11
N GLY A 122 14.80 4.48 -9.82
CA GLY A 122 15.99 4.17 -10.62
C GLY A 122 15.69 3.29 -11.83
N MET A 123 14.58 3.56 -12.52
CA MET A 123 14.15 2.86 -13.73
C MET A 123 14.01 3.86 -14.88
N ASP A 124 14.83 3.73 -15.94
CA ASP A 124 14.77 4.62 -17.11
C ASP A 124 13.41 4.53 -17.82
N PRO A 125 12.64 5.63 -17.86
CA PRO A 125 11.33 5.64 -18.51
C PRO A 125 11.38 5.21 -19.98
N ASN A 126 12.43 5.61 -20.71
CA ASN A 126 12.55 5.31 -22.15
C ASN A 126 12.74 3.81 -22.41
N GLN A 127 13.28 3.08 -21.44
CA GLN A 127 13.53 1.65 -21.58
C GLN A 127 12.38 0.79 -21.06
N TYR A 128 11.64 1.26 -20.02
CA TYR A 128 10.79 0.37 -19.24
C TYR A 128 9.31 0.71 -19.27
N LEU A 129 8.88 1.95 -19.61
CA LEU A 129 7.48 2.35 -19.50
C LEU A 129 6.51 1.48 -20.31
N ASP A 130 6.92 1.05 -21.48
CA ASP A 130 6.06 0.29 -22.40
C ASP A 130 6.29 -1.23 -22.32
N ARG A 131 7.16 -1.69 -21.41
CA ARG A 131 7.36 -3.11 -21.14
C ARG A 131 6.27 -3.69 -20.27
N TYR A 132 6.08 -5.00 -20.39
CA TYR A 132 5.21 -5.77 -19.52
C TYR A 132 5.97 -6.32 -18.31
N PRO A 133 5.29 -6.61 -17.18
CA PRO A 133 5.94 -7.17 -16.00
C PRO A 133 6.73 -8.45 -16.25
N THR A 134 6.31 -9.28 -17.21
CA THR A 134 7.01 -10.52 -17.59
C THR A 134 8.40 -10.29 -18.21
N GLU A 135 8.67 -9.09 -18.69
CA GLU A 135 9.95 -8.69 -19.29
C GLU A 135 10.91 -8.08 -18.25
N LEU A 136 10.47 -8.01 -16.98
CA LEU A 136 11.22 -7.41 -15.89
C LEU A 136 11.74 -8.48 -14.92
N SER A 137 12.92 -8.23 -14.36
CA SER A 137 13.41 -9.02 -13.21
C SER A 137 12.51 -8.80 -11.98
N GLY A 138 12.54 -9.74 -11.02
CA GLY A 138 11.76 -9.62 -9.78
C GLY A 138 12.05 -8.34 -9.01
N GLY A 139 13.32 -7.89 -8.95
CA GLY A 139 13.67 -6.62 -8.31
C GLY A 139 13.13 -5.39 -9.05
N GLN A 140 13.14 -5.42 -10.39
CA GLN A 140 12.52 -4.36 -11.21
C GLN A 140 11.01 -4.30 -10.98
N GLN A 141 10.34 -5.45 -10.97
CA GLN A 141 8.91 -5.51 -10.67
C GLN A 141 8.58 -4.95 -9.28
N GLN A 142 9.42 -5.22 -8.27
CA GLN A 142 9.24 -4.63 -6.93
C GLN A 142 9.34 -3.11 -6.95
N ARG A 143 10.33 -2.55 -7.66
CA ARG A 143 10.47 -1.09 -7.83
C ARG A 143 9.25 -0.47 -8.49
N ILE A 144 8.70 -1.10 -9.54
CA ILE A 144 7.46 -0.63 -10.17
C ILE A 144 6.27 -0.74 -9.21
N GLY A 145 6.19 -1.80 -8.39
CA GLY A 145 5.18 -1.93 -7.33
C GLY A 145 5.24 -0.78 -6.31
N VAL A 146 6.46 -0.34 -5.96
CA VAL A 146 6.67 0.85 -5.11
C VAL A 146 6.23 2.12 -5.85
N ALA A 147 6.67 2.34 -7.09
CA ALA A 147 6.25 3.50 -7.90
C ALA A 147 4.71 3.58 -7.98
N ARG A 148 4.03 2.47 -8.27
CA ARG A 148 2.56 2.42 -8.29
C ARG A 148 1.91 2.84 -6.97
N ALA A 149 2.52 2.52 -5.84
CA ALA A 149 1.98 2.88 -4.53
C ALA A 149 2.12 4.37 -4.19
N PHE A 150 3.00 5.08 -4.88
CA PHE A 150 3.24 6.52 -4.70
C PHE A 150 2.65 7.40 -5.81
N ALA A 151 1.93 6.81 -6.75
CA ALA A 151 1.32 7.49 -7.90
C ALA A 151 0.08 8.32 -7.57
#